data_8d7a7799c98524c5f5b9bd800828fdd6
#
_entry.id   8d7a7799c98524c5f5b9bd800828fdd6
#
_cell.length_a   1.000
_cell.length_b   1.000
_cell.length_c   1.000
_cell.angle_alpha   90.00
_cell.angle_beta   90.00
_cell.angle_gamma   90.00
#
_symmetry.space_group_name_H-M   'P 1'
#
loop_
_entity.id
_entity.type
_entity.pdbx_description
1 polymer ?
#
loop_
_entity_poly.entity_id
_entity_poly.type
_entity_poly.pdbx_seq_one_letter_code
_entity_poly.pdbx_strand_id
1 'polypeptide(L)'
;MALASSAMLCAQSPARPKILGVAHYAIFAHDYEKSRAYYKDFLGFQEPYSLKNPDGTASMTFFKINDRQYIELFPERQAETDRLNHLSFQTDDIEALRKYLASKGVKVPAEAHKGRIGNLSFNITDPEGHTLEMVQYAPDGWTARAYGKFMSDDQISKHMMHVGIIVTHLESELRFYEDVLGFKETWRGSHSGTQLSWVNVKVPDGDDYVEFMLFKDAPPATKRGTAHHIALEVPNVDSAVAKLKAKPYYRDVYKREIDAHIGVNRKRQANLFDPDGTREELMEPRTVDGVTPPSSTALAPQ
;
A
#
# COMPACT_ATOMS: atom_id res chain seq x y z
N MET A 1 49.04 7.19 -41.02
CA MET A 1 48.19 6.34 -40.15
C MET A 1 47.43 7.25 -39.22
N ALA A 2 46.15 7.45 -39.47
CA ALA A 2 45.29 8.26 -38.61
C ALA A 2 44.58 7.34 -37.62
N LEU A 3 44.85 7.51 -36.33
CA LEU A 3 44.16 6.84 -35.24
C LEU A 3 42.78 7.47 -35.04
N ALA A 4 41.74 6.74 -35.41
CA ALA A 4 40.36 7.14 -35.09
C ALA A 4 40.09 6.81 -33.61
N SER A 5 40.00 7.84 -32.75
CA SER A 5 39.54 7.71 -31.38
C SER A 5 38.01 7.55 -31.41
N SER A 6 37.53 6.32 -31.16
CA SER A 6 36.12 6.06 -30.90
C SER A 6 35.78 6.55 -29.50
N ALA A 7 35.16 7.72 -29.40
CA ALA A 7 34.56 8.17 -28.16
C ALA A 7 33.33 7.29 -27.90
N MET A 8 33.40 6.40 -26.90
CA MET A 8 32.21 5.76 -26.32
C MET A 8 31.36 6.86 -25.62
N LEU A 9 30.26 7.26 -26.25
CA LEU A 9 29.21 7.97 -25.53
C LEU A 9 28.68 7.03 -24.45
N CYS A 10 29.04 7.25 -23.19
CA CYS A 10 28.32 6.72 -22.08
C CYS A 10 26.90 7.33 -22.13
N ALA A 11 25.93 6.57 -22.59
CA ALA A 11 24.54 6.96 -22.49
C ALA A 11 24.24 7.13 -20.98
N GLN A 12 24.01 8.37 -20.56
CA GLN A 12 23.55 8.61 -19.19
C GLN A 12 22.25 7.83 -18.96
N SER A 13 22.22 7.06 -17.87
CA SER A 13 20.98 6.40 -17.46
C SER A 13 19.87 7.44 -17.34
N PRO A 14 18.65 7.17 -17.84
CA PRO A 14 17.56 8.12 -17.76
C PRO A 14 17.31 8.51 -16.30
N ALA A 15 16.99 9.79 -16.05
CA ALA A 15 16.61 10.24 -14.73
C ALA A 15 15.33 9.48 -14.28
N ARG A 16 15.27 9.12 -13.00
CA ARG A 16 14.07 8.46 -12.44
C ARG A 16 12.87 9.41 -12.51
N PRO A 17 11.77 9.03 -13.17
CA PRO A 17 10.51 9.76 -13.09
C PRO A 17 9.95 9.73 -11.66
N LYS A 18 9.03 10.65 -11.35
CA LYS A 18 8.45 10.76 -10.02
C LYS A 18 7.61 9.54 -9.65
N ILE A 19 7.74 9.12 -8.39
CA ILE A 19 6.81 8.21 -7.71
C ILE A 19 6.19 9.02 -6.56
N LEU A 20 4.94 9.43 -6.74
CA LEU A 20 4.28 10.48 -5.98
C LEU A 20 3.69 10.01 -4.65
N GLY A 21 3.43 8.72 -4.49
CA GLY A 21 2.80 8.15 -3.30
C GLY A 21 2.16 6.81 -3.58
N VAL A 22 1.56 6.22 -2.54
CA VAL A 22 0.71 5.04 -2.66
C VAL A 22 -0.60 5.46 -3.34
N ALA A 23 -0.94 4.79 -4.44
CA ALA A 23 -2.18 5.04 -5.18
C ALA A 23 -3.34 4.21 -4.65
N HIS A 24 -3.10 2.91 -4.46
CA HIS A 24 -4.08 2.00 -3.88
C HIS A 24 -3.42 0.76 -3.29
N TYR A 25 -4.17 0.12 -2.45
CA TYR A 25 -3.88 -1.19 -1.88
C TYR A 25 -5.02 -2.14 -2.27
N ALA A 26 -4.69 -3.18 -3.01
CA ALA A 26 -5.65 -4.12 -3.55
C ALA A 26 -5.66 -5.42 -2.75
N ILE A 27 -6.83 -5.88 -2.37
CA ILE A 27 -7.03 -7.05 -1.53
C ILE A 27 -8.03 -8.02 -2.13
N PHE A 28 -7.83 -9.30 -1.84
CA PHE A 28 -8.79 -10.36 -2.08
C PHE A 28 -9.70 -10.57 -0.87
N ALA A 29 -10.99 -10.64 -1.12
CA ALA A 29 -12.01 -10.96 -0.13
C ALA A 29 -12.62 -12.34 -0.40
N HIS A 30 -12.67 -13.18 0.63
CA HIS A 30 -13.37 -14.45 0.61
C HIS A 30 -14.89 -14.20 0.70
N ASP A 31 -15.33 -13.44 1.69
CA ASP A 31 -16.71 -12.97 1.77
C ASP A 31 -16.80 -11.53 1.27
N TYR A 32 -16.91 -11.39 -0.04
CA TYR A 32 -16.85 -10.10 -0.72
C TYR A 32 -17.87 -9.08 -0.21
N GLU A 33 -19.12 -9.49 0.02
CA GLU A 33 -20.16 -8.55 0.49
C GLU A 33 -19.96 -8.13 1.94
N LYS A 34 -19.45 -9.01 2.81
CA LYS A 34 -19.10 -8.62 4.18
C LYS A 34 -17.92 -7.66 4.21
N SER A 35 -16.85 -7.94 3.43
CA SER A 35 -15.72 -7.02 3.34
C SER A 35 -16.14 -5.68 2.72
N ARG A 36 -17.02 -5.69 1.70
CA ARG A 36 -17.59 -4.47 1.13
C ARG A 36 -18.37 -3.66 2.18
N ALA A 37 -19.22 -4.30 2.97
CA ALA A 37 -19.95 -3.65 4.07
C ALA A 37 -19.00 -3.10 5.15
N TYR A 38 -17.90 -3.81 5.44
CA TYR A 38 -16.89 -3.34 6.38
C TYR A 38 -16.24 -2.02 5.92
N TYR A 39 -15.74 -1.94 4.69
CA TYR A 39 -15.13 -0.70 4.19
C TYR A 39 -16.15 0.44 4.05
N LYS A 40 -17.36 0.15 3.60
CA LYS A 40 -18.40 1.14 3.37
C LYS A 40 -19.12 1.57 4.63
N ASP A 41 -19.71 0.63 5.37
CA ASP A 41 -20.65 0.93 6.44
C ASP A 41 -19.94 1.12 7.79
N PHE A 42 -18.82 0.38 8.01
CA PHE A 42 -18.04 0.51 9.23
C PHE A 42 -16.97 1.60 9.11
N LEU A 43 -16.08 1.55 8.11
CA LEU A 43 -15.03 2.56 7.94
C LEU A 43 -15.55 3.85 7.29
N GLY A 44 -16.73 3.82 6.65
CA GLY A 44 -17.40 5.00 6.09
C GLY A 44 -16.89 5.46 4.72
N PHE A 45 -16.06 4.66 4.04
CA PHE A 45 -15.56 5.02 2.71
C PHE A 45 -16.67 4.91 1.67
N GLN A 46 -16.74 5.91 0.78
CA GLN A 46 -17.67 5.84 -0.34
C GLN A 46 -17.08 4.99 -1.48
N GLU A 47 -18.00 4.35 -2.20
CA GLU A 47 -17.74 3.48 -3.34
C GLU A 47 -18.06 4.25 -4.64
N PRO A 48 -17.08 4.97 -5.24
CA PRO A 48 -17.33 5.78 -6.42
C PRO A 48 -17.67 4.94 -7.65
N TYR A 49 -17.15 3.71 -7.74
CA TYR A 49 -17.41 2.80 -8.83
C TYR A 49 -17.07 1.34 -8.47
N SER A 50 -17.81 0.44 -9.11
CA SER A 50 -17.59 -0.99 -9.08
C SER A 50 -17.62 -1.54 -10.50
N LEU A 51 -16.83 -2.56 -10.75
CA LEU A 51 -16.79 -3.28 -12.03
C LEU A 51 -17.41 -4.66 -11.87
N LYS A 52 -18.10 -5.08 -12.92
CA LYS A 52 -18.71 -6.42 -13.01
C LYS A 52 -18.06 -7.23 -14.12
N ASN A 53 -18.12 -8.53 -13.98
CA ASN A 53 -17.84 -9.49 -15.01
C ASN A 53 -19.01 -9.54 -16.01
N PRO A 54 -18.82 -10.14 -17.21
CA PRO A 54 -19.90 -10.28 -18.20
C PRO A 54 -21.13 -11.04 -17.69
N ASP A 55 -20.97 -11.93 -16.72
CA ASP A 55 -22.03 -12.69 -16.07
C ASP A 55 -22.77 -11.92 -14.97
N GLY A 56 -22.38 -10.65 -14.73
CA GLY A 56 -22.98 -9.79 -13.71
C GLY A 56 -22.37 -9.93 -12.31
N THR A 57 -21.49 -10.88 -12.06
CA THR A 57 -20.78 -11.04 -10.77
C THR A 57 -19.82 -9.88 -10.53
N ALA A 58 -19.48 -9.63 -9.26
CA ALA A 58 -18.49 -8.62 -8.91
C ALA A 58 -17.13 -8.94 -9.51
N SER A 59 -16.46 -7.94 -10.10
CA SER A 59 -15.07 -8.05 -10.55
C SER A 59 -14.13 -7.34 -9.61
N MET A 60 -14.46 -6.10 -9.22
CA MET A 60 -13.72 -5.30 -8.25
C MET A 60 -14.56 -4.11 -7.80
N THR A 61 -14.29 -3.61 -6.62
CA THR A 61 -14.90 -2.38 -6.05
C THR A 61 -13.81 -1.47 -5.54
N PHE A 62 -14.01 -0.17 -5.72
CA PHE A 62 -13.10 0.86 -5.25
C PHE A 62 -13.70 1.61 -4.08
N PHE A 63 -12.97 1.72 -2.97
CA PHE A 63 -13.32 2.57 -1.84
C PHE A 63 -12.39 3.76 -1.82
N LYS A 64 -12.97 4.95 -1.86
CA LYS A 64 -12.19 6.18 -1.97
C LYS A 64 -11.73 6.67 -0.60
N ILE A 65 -10.42 6.79 -0.40
CA ILE A 65 -9.81 7.41 0.78
C ILE A 65 -9.66 8.92 0.57
N ASN A 66 -9.12 9.31 -0.58
CA ASN A 66 -9.00 10.71 -1.04
C ASN A 66 -8.92 10.77 -2.56
N ASP A 67 -8.60 11.93 -3.14
CA ASP A 67 -8.55 12.10 -4.60
C ASP A 67 -7.40 11.36 -5.30
N ARG A 68 -6.49 10.77 -4.53
CA ARG A 68 -5.33 10.01 -5.05
C ARG A 68 -5.29 8.56 -4.57
N GLN A 69 -5.96 8.24 -3.45
CA GLN A 69 -5.79 6.95 -2.78
C GLN A 69 -7.11 6.18 -2.68
N TYR A 70 -7.01 4.88 -2.92
CA TYR A 70 -8.14 3.96 -2.93
C TYR A 70 -7.77 2.64 -2.24
N ILE A 71 -8.77 1.93 -1.73
CA ILE A 71 -8.71 0.51 -1.45
C ILE A 71 -9.45 -0.19 -2.59
N GLU A 72 -8.83 -1.21 -3.18
CA GLU A 72 -9.45 -2.03 -4.21
C GLU A 72 -9.79 -3.41 -3.65
N LEU A 73 -11.07 -3.77 -3.72
CA LEU A 73 -11.57 -5.04 -3.24
C LEU A 73 -11.86 -5.97 -4.41
N PHE A 74 -11.24 -7.14 -4.42
CA PHE A 74 -11.44 -8.19 -5.42
C PHE A 74 -12.09 -9.41 -4.78
N PRO A 75 -13.04 -10.07 -5.44
CA PRO A 75 -13.45 -11.40 -5.03
C PRO A 75 -12.27 -12.39 -5.08
N GLU A 76 -12.12 -13.21 -4.07
CA GLU A 76 -11.15 -14.32 -4.07
C GLU A 76 -11.44 -15.26 -5.24
N ARG A 77 -10.42 -15.63 -5.98
CA ARG A 77 -10.55 -16.56 -7.13
C ARG A 77 -10.34 -18.02 -6.75
N GLN A 78 -9.58 -18.24 -5.70
CA GLN A 78 -9.23 -19.55 -5.18
C GLN A 78 -9.26 -19.50 -3.67
N ALA A 79 -9.72 -20.57 -3.04
CA ALA A 79 -9.68 -20.68 -1.59
C ALA A 79 -8.22 -20.61 -1.08
N GLU A 80 -8.05 -20.09 0.13
CA GLU A 80 -6.76 -19.96 0.80
C GLU A 80 -5.73 -19.07 0.09
N THR A 81 -6.20 -18.11 -0.72
CA THR A 81 -5.37 -17.08 -1.36
C THR A 81 -4.80 -16.11 -0.31
N ASP A 82 -3.62 -15.56 -0.58
CA ASP A 82 -3.11 -14.38 0.15
C ASP A 82 -4.11 -13.23 0.05
N ARG A 83 -4.28 -12.49 1.14
CA ARG A 83 -5.18 -11.34 1.11
C ARG A 83 -4.64 -10.19 0.24
N LEU A 84 -3.32 -10.03 0.14
CA LEU A 84 -2.72 -9.04 -0.75
C LEU A 84 -2.83 -9.48 -2.21
N ASN A 85 -3.48 -8.67 -3.02
CA ASN A 85 -3.47 -8.79 -4.48
C ASN A 85 -2.28 -8.02 -5.06
N HIS A 86 -2.21 -6.71 -4.79
CA HIS A 86 -1.09 -5.85 -5.18
C HIS A 86 -1.10 -4.54 -4.39
N LEU A 87 0.03 -3.85 -4.41
CA LEU A 87 0.12 -2.45 -4.00
C LEU A 87 0.45 -1.59 -5.22
N SER A 88 -0.01 -0.34 -5.22
CA SER A 88 0.15 0.53 -6.36
C SER A 88 0.78 1.86 -6.00
N PHE A 89 1.68 2.34 -6.88
CA PHE A 89 2.34 3.64 -6.75
C PHE A 89 1.98 4.55 -7.91
N GLN A 90 1.65 5.81 -7.58
CA GLN A 90 1.31 6.83 -8.57
C GLN A 90 2.55 7.46 -9.19
N THR A 91 2.54 7.63 -10.51
CA THR A 91 3.51 8.43 -11.27
C THR A 91 2.79 9.49 -12.13
N ASP A 92 3.52 10.50 -12.55
CA ASP A 92 3.05 11.51 -13.51
C ASP A 92 3.47 11.20 -14.97
N ASP A 93 4.39 10.24 -15.17
CA ASP A 93 4.81 9.77 -16.50
C ASP A 93 5.07 8.26 -16.50
N ILE A 94 4.05 7.50 -16.85
CA ILE A 94 4.06 6.04 -16.79
C ILE A 94 5.04 5.41 -17.79
N GLU A 95 5.14 5.97 -19.00
CA GLU A 95 6.04 5.43 -20.02
C GLU A 95 7.51 5.76 -19.76
N ALA A 96 7.80 6.95 -19.25
CA ALA A 96 9.14 7.27 -18.80
C ALA A 96 9.54 6.36 -17.61
N LEU A 97 8.65 6.13 -16.64
CA LEU A 97 8.92 5.23 -15.52
C LEU A 97 9.14 3.79 -15.99
N ARG A 98 8.33 3.29 -16.92
CA ARG A 98 8.49 1.96 -17.50
C ARG A 98 9.86 1.80 -18.18
N LYS A 99 10.28 2.78 -19.01
CA LYS A 99 11.59 2.78 -19.68
C LYS A 99 12.74 2.88 -18.69
N TYR A 100 12.60 3.70 -17.65
CA TYR A 100 13.57 3.81 -16.58
C TYR A 100 13.77 2.47 -15.88
N LEU A 101 12.67 1.82 -15.44
CA LEU A 101 12.72 0.51 -14.77
C LEU A 101 13.34 -0.57 -15.67
N ALA A 102 13.00 -0.58 -16.96
CA ALA A 102 13.67 -1.45 -17.94
C ALA A 102 15.20 -1.21 -18.00
N SER A 103 15.64 0.05 -17.96
CA SER A 103 17.07 0.40 -17.95
C SER A 103 17.80 -0.04 -16.68
N LYS A 104 17.05 -0.27 -15.58
CA LYS A 104 17.55 -0.82 -14.32
C LYS A 104 17.49 -2.36 -14.28
N GLY A 105 17.10 -3.00 -15.38
CA GLY A 105 16.99 -4.46 -15.46
C GLY A 105 15.69 -5.04 -14.89
N VAL A 106 14.72 -4.21 -14.54
CA VAL A 106 13.40 -4.68 -14.09
C VAL A 106 12.63 -5.21 -15.29
N LYS A 107 12.01 -6.37 -15.15
CA LYS A 107 11.10 -6.91 -16.16
C LYS A 107 9.82 -6.08 -16.22
N VAL A 108 9.61 -5.41 -17.33
CA VAL A 108 8.42 -4.58 -17.59
C VAL A 108 7.71 -5.06 -18.87
N PRO A 109 6.39 -4.79 -19.05
CA PRO A 109 5.71 -5.07 -20.31
C PRO A 109 6.22 -4.16 -21.44
N ALA A 110 5.86 -4.49 -22.69
CA ALA A 110 6.26 -3.70 -23.88
C ALA A 110 5.73 -2.26 -23.84
N GLU A 111 4.54 -2.06 -23.29
CA GLU A 111 3.86 -0.78 -23.13
C GLU A 111 3.00 -0.77 -21.87
N ALA A 112 2.65 0.40 -21.35
CA ALA A 112 1.61 0.55 -20.34
C ALA A 112 0.23 0.35 -20.99
N HIS A 113 -0.69 -0.27 -20.28
CA HIS A 113 -2.04 -0.50 -20.78
C HIS A 113 -3.05 0.45 -20.15
N LYS A 114 -4.13 0.76 -20.88
CA LYS A 114 -5.26 1.51 -20.35
C LYS A 114 -6.21 0.53 -19.67
N GLY A 115 -6.32 0.65 -18.34
CA GLY A 115 -7.21 -0.19 -17.55
C GLY A 115 -8.70 0.10 -17.80
N ARG A 116 -9.58 -0.74 -17.24
CA ARG A 116 -11.05 -0.63 -17.39
C ARG A 116 -11.63 0.69 -16.86
N ILE A 117 -10.95 1.31 -15.89
CA ILE A 117 -11.34 2.63 -15.34
C ILE A 117 -10.67 3.81 -16.04
N GLY A 118 -9.92 3.53 -17.11
CA GLY A 118 -9.33 4.55 -17.98
C GLY A 118 -7.96 5.08 -17.57
N ASN A 119 -7.39 4.64 -16.46
CA ASN A 119 -6.03 4.97 -16.06
C ASN A 119 -5.01 4.12 -16.83
N LEU A 120 -3.78 4.62 -16.95
CA LEU A 120 -2.66 3.88 -17.55
C LEU A 120 -1.87 3.19 -16.45
N SER A 121 -1.54 1.91 -16.63
CA SER A 121 -0.76 1.18 -15.65
C SER A 121 0.07 0.04 -16.25
N PHE A 122 1.04 -0.44 -15.47
CA PHE A 122 1.73 -1.71 -15.69
C PHE A 122 2.20 -2.30 -14.35
N ASN A 123 2.37 -3.62 -14.34
CA ASN A 123 2.84 -4.34 -13.16
C ASN A 123 4.32 -4.71 -13.27
N ILE A 124 5.00 -4.68 -12.15
CA ILE A 124 6.31 -5.28 -11.91
C ILE A 124 6.23 -6.18 -10.68
N THR A 125 7.30 -6.91 -10.41
CA THR A 125 7.39 -7.77 -9.23
C THR A 125 8.64 -7.39 -8.46
N ASP A 126 8.51 -7.26 -7.14
CA ASP A 126 9.65 -7.06 -6.24
C ASP A 126 10.39 -8.39 -5.96
N PRO A 127 11.54 -8.38 -5.26
CA PRO A 127 12.31 -9.58 -4.95
C PRO A 127 11.57 -10.62 -4.11
N GLU A 128 10.61 -10.23 -3.27
CA GLU A 128 9.77 -11.13 -2.46
C GLU A 128 8.59 -11.72 -3.25
N GLY A 129 8.35 -11.23 -4.48
CA GLY A 129 7.28 -11.70 -5.34
C GLY A 129 5.98 -10.91 -5.23
N HIS A 130 5.94 -9.79 -4.52
CA HIS A 130 4.75 -8.94 -4.49
C HIS A 130 4.54 -8.27 -5.84
N THR A 131 3.28 -8.15 -6.25
CA THR A 131 2.92 -7.37 -7.42
C THR A 131 2.86 -5.89 -7.06
N LEU A 132 3.64 -5.08 -7.79
CA LEU A 132 3.62 -3.63 -7.70
C LEU A 132 3.02 -3.06 -8.98
N GLU A 133 1.89 -2.37 -8.87
CA GLU A 133 1.33 -1.64 -10.00
C GLU A 133 1.86 -0.22 -10.03
N MET A 134 2.39 0.21 -11.16
CA MET A 134 2.67 1.60 -11.44
C MET A 134 1.49 2.18 -12.19
N VAL A 135 0.92 3.30 -11.70
CA VAL A 135 -0.30 3.89 -12.26
C VAL A 135 -0.15 5.38 -12.53
N GLN A 136 -0.66 5.82 -13.68
CA GLN A 136 -0.86 7.22 -14.01
C GLN A 136 -2.35 7.49 -14.19
N TYR A 137 -2.90 8.40 -13.40
CA TYR A 137 -4.29 8.81 -13.53
C TYR A 137 -4.48 9.65 -14.78
N ALA A 138 -5.28 9.13 -15.71
CA ALA A 138 -5.58 9.81 -16.95
C ALA A 138 -6.66 10.88 -16.76
N PRO A 139 -6.59 12.02 -17.46
CA PRO A 139 -7.58 13.10 -17.34
C PRO A 139 -9.01 12.68 -17.70
N ASP A 140 -9.16 11.67 -18.56
CA ASP A 140 -10.44 11.07 -18.96
C ASP A 140 -10.83 9.82 -18.18
N GLY A 141 -9.99 9.40 -17.21
CA GLY A 141 -10.22 8.25 -16.36
C GLY A 141 -11.32 8.46 -15.31
N TRP A 142 -11.78 7.37 -14.71
CA TRP A 142 -12.81 7.45 -13.67
C TRP A 142 -12.29 8.13 -12.40
N THR A 143 -11.02 7.97 -12.06
CA THR A 143 -10.36 8.65 -10.94
C THR A 143 -10.45 10.16 -11.09
N ALA A 144 -10.16 10.71 -12.29
CA ALA A 144 -10.29 12.14 -12.57
C ALA A 144 -11.76 12.61 -12.47
N ARG A 145 -12.72 11.81 -12.94
CA ARG A 145 -14.16 12.10 -12.81
C ARG A 145 -14.68 12.07 -11.38
N ALA A 146 -14.04 11.30 -10.52
CA ALA A 146 -14.35 11.19 -9.08
C ALA A 146 -13.65 12.27 -8.23
N TYR A 147 -12.80 13.12 -8.84
CA TYR A 147 -12.07 14.17 -8.13
C TYR A 147 -13.03 15.13 -7.39
N GLY A 148 -12.77 15.40 -6.11
CA GLY A 148 -13.60 16.24 -5.24
C GLY A 148 -14.98 15.65 -4.90
N LYS A 149 -15.26 14.39 -5.25
CA LYS A 149 -16.53 13.71 -5.01
C LYS A 149 -16.32 12.42 -4.22
N PHE A 150 -17.40 11.82 -3.75
CA PHE A 150 -17.37 10.53 -3.04
C PHE A 150 -16.45 10.56 -1.80
N MET A 151 -16.50 11.68 -1.07
CA MET A 151 -15.84 11.87 0.21
C MET A 151 -16.94 12.03 1.27
N SER A 152 -17.01 11.09 2.21
CA SER A 152 -17.98 11.12 3.29
C SER A 152 -17.42 11.79 4.54
N ASP A 153 -18.23 12.58 5.26
CA ASP A 153 -17.86 13.06 6.59
C ASP A 153 -17.80 11.92 7.62
N ASP A 154 -18.43 10.78 7.29
CA ASP A 154 -18.43 9.58 8.12
C ASP A 154 -17.19 8.69 7.94
N GLN A 155 -16.39 8.91 6.89
CA GLN A 155 -15.18 8.13 6.70
C GLN A 155 -14.18 8.32 7.83
N ILE A 156 -13.49 7.22 8.19
CA ILE A 156 -12.60 7.20 9.36
C ILE A 156 -11.28 7.94 9.11
N SER A 157 -10.81 7.97 7.88
CA SER A 157 -9.53 8.55 7.48
C SER A 157 -9.61 9.22 6.11
N LYS A 158 -8.72 10.16 5.86
CA LYS A 158 -8.54 10.82 4.55
C LYS A 158 -7.14 10.60 3.96
N HIS A 159 -6.34 9.70 4.55
CA HIS A 159 -4.99 9.43 4.08
C HIS A 159 -4.55 8.00 4.44
N MET A 160 -4.10 7.25 3.44
CA MET A 160 -3.36 6.01 3.62
C MET A 160 -1.89 6.36 3.74
N MET A 161 -1.36 6.38 4.97
CA MET A 161 0.00 6.85 5.21
C MET A 161 1.06 5.79 4.91
N HIS A 162 0.71 4.51 5.06
CA HIS A 162 1.60 3.43 4.64
C HIS A 162 0.84 2.14 4.28
N VAL A 163 1.57 1.27 3.62
CA VAL A 163 1.19 -0.11 3.35
C VAL A 163 2.26 -1.04 3.90
N GLY A 164 1.83 -2.13 4.54
CA GLY A 164 2.74 -3.14 5.08
C GLY A 164 2.82 -4.37 4.18
N ILE A 165 4.04 -4.87 3.97
CA ILE A 165 4.31 -6.09 3.22
C ILE A 165 5.28 -7.01 3.99
N ILE A 166 5.14 -8.31 3.81
CA ILE A 166 6.03 -9.31 4.40
C ILE A 166 7.35 -9.32 3.64
N VAL A 167 8.46 -9.29 4.39
CA VAL A 167 9.81 -9.37 3.83
C VAL A 167 10.62 -10.41 4.60
N THR A 168 11.21 -11.35 3.87
CA THR A 168 12.08 -12.39 4.42
C THR A 168 13.54 -12.19 4.04
N HIS A 169 13.82 -11.42 2.97
CA HIS A 169 15.17 -11.13 2.47
C HIS A 169 15.42 -9.61 2.42
N LEU A 170 15.57 -8.99 3.60
CA LEU A 170 15.64 -7.53 3.76
C LEU A 170 16.65 -6.86 2.82
N GLU A 171 17.86 -7.41 2.65
CA GLU A 171 18.91 -6.77 1.85
C GLU A 171 18.56 -6.68 0.35
N SER A 172 17.90 -7.69 -0.21
CA SER A 172 17.45 -7.67 -1.62
C SER A 172 16.30 -6.70 -1.80
N GLU A 173 15.41 -6.64 -0.83
CA GLU A 173 14.25 -5.75 -0.85
C GLU A 173 14.67 -4.29 -0.72
N LEU A 174 15.58 -3.97 0.21
CA LEU A 174 16.13 -2.62 0.34
C LEU A 174 16.83 -2.18 -0.96
N ARG A 175 17.70 -3.03 -1.55
CA ARG A 175 18.33 -2.69 -2.85
C ARG A 175 17.31 -2.39 -3.93
N PHE A 176 16.23 -3.16 -4.00
CA PHE A 176 15.18 -2.91 -5.00
C PHE A 176 14.44 -1.59 -4.74
N TYR A 177 13.99 -1.36 -3.51
CA TYR A 177 13.24 -0.15 -3.19
C TYR A 177 14.12 1.10 -3.21
N GLU A 178 15.37 1.03 -2.74
CA GLU A 178 16.27 2.20 -2.69
C GLU A 178 17.00 2.45 -4.02
N ASP A 179 17.73 1.46 -4.57
CA ASP A 179 18.59 1.66 -5.73
C ASP A 179 17.81 1.69 -7.06
N VAL A 180 16.65 0.99 -7.13
CA VAL A 180 15.85 0.93 -8.35
C VAL A 180 14.68 1.91 -8.28
N LEU A 181 13.84 1.85 -7.24
CA LEU A 181 12.67 2.73 -7.12
C LEU A 181 13.01 4.11 -6.55
N GLY A 182 14.15 4.25 -5.85
CA GLY A 182 14.61 5.52 -5.27
C GLY A 182 13.92 5.88 -3.95
N PHE A 183 13.31 4.92 -3.28
CA PHE A 183 12.77 5.08 -1.93
C PHE A 183 13.91 5.36 -0.94
N LYS A 184 13.56 5.80 0.26
CA LYS A 184 14.55 6.07 1.29
C LYS A 184 14.14 5.42 2.61
N GLU A 185 15.02 4.62 3.17
CA GLU A 185 14.83 4.12 4.53
C GLU A 185 14.73 5.29 5.52
N THR A 186 13.75 5.25 6.41
CA THR A 186 13.48 6.32 7.37
C THR A 186 13.51 5.85 8.81
N TRP A 187 13.25 4.56 9.07
CA TRP A 187 13.22 4.03 10.43
C TRP A 187 13.29 2.50 10.43
N ARG A 188 13.90 1.96 11.48
CA ARG A 188 13.92 0.52 11.83
C ARG A 188 13.36 0.31 13.22
N GLY A 189 12.49 -0.67 13.38
CA GLY A 189 11.88 -1.04 14.65
C GLY A 189 12.16 -2.47 15.06
N SER A 190 12.23 -2.69 16.38
CA SER A 190 12.37 -4.02 16.98
C SER A 190 11.37 -4.16 18.12
N HIS A 191 10.55 -5.21 18.06
CA HIS A 191 9.63 -5.53 19.15
C HIS A 191 10.37 -6.09 20.38
N SER A 192 11.35 -6.94 20.13
CA SER A 192 12.11 -7.63 21.21
C SER A 192 13.35 -6.84 21.69
N GLY A 193 13.80 -5.84 20.93
CA GLY A 193 15.09 -5.17 21.13
C GLY A 193 16.30 -5.95 20.58
N THR A 194 16.14 -7.23 20.24
CA THR A 194 17.24 -8.11 19.79
C THR A 194 17.14 -8.50 18.31
N GLN A 195 15.95 -8.43 17.72
CA GLN A 195 15.70 -8.78 16.33
C GLN A 195 14.83 -7.70 15.69
N LEU A 196 15.14 -7.27 14.45
CA LEU A 196 14.31 -6.36 13.71
C LEU A 196 12.92 -6.95 13.42
N SER A 197 11.91 -6.11 13.51
CA SER A 197 10.53 -6.44 13.20
C SER A 197 10.02 -5.61 12.02
N TRP A 198 10.49 -4.38 11.87
CA TRP A 198 10.00 -3.42 10.86
C TRP A 198 11.13 -2.60 10.26
N VAL A 199 10.99 -2.27 8.96
CA VAL A 199 11.78 -1.25 8.27
C VAL A 199 10.85 -0.40 7.42
N ASN A 200 10.92 0.92 7.57
CA ASN A 200 10.10 1.86 6.82
C ASN A 200 10.89 2.46 5.68
N VAL A 201 10.40 2.36 4.45
CA VAL A 201 10.97 2.97 3.26
C VAL A 201 9.98 3.97 2.66
N LYS A 202 10.35 5.25 2.65
CA LYS A 202 9.51 6.36 2.19
C LYS A 202 9.57 6.48 0.67
N VAL A 203 8.43 6.75 0.03
CA VAL A 203 8.39 7.06 -1.40
C VAL A 203 9.23 8.30 -1.73
N PRO A 204 9.89 8.35 -2.89
CA PRO A 204 10.87 9.40 -3.16
C PRO A 204 10.27 10.80 -3.35
N ASP A 205 9.06 10.91 -3.86
CA ASP A 205 8.46 12.19 -4.24
C ASP A 205 7.12 12.46 -3.52
N GLY A 206 6.90 11.82 -2.35
CA GLY A 206 5.71 11.94 -1.53
C GLY A 206 5.99 11.69 -0.05
N ASP A 207 4.94 11.57 0.75
CA ASP A 207 5.04 11.38 2.20
C ASP A 207 4.68 9.97 2.67
N ASP A 208 4.05 9.18 1.82
CA ASP A 208 3.69 7.80 2.10
C ASP A 208 4.93 6.90 2.19
N TYR A 209 4.79 5.76 2.86
CA TYR A 209 5.89 4.79 2.95
C TYR A 209 5.39 3.34 2.87
N VAL A 210 6.31 2.43 2.61
CA VAL A 210 6.11 0.99 2.73
C VAL A 210 6.74 0.54 4.03
N GLU A 211 6.03 -0.23 4.83
CA GLU A 211 6.54 -0.89 6.03
C GLU A 211 6.87 -2.35 5.72
N PHE A 212 8.13 -2.70 5.75
CA PHE A 212 8.57 -4.09 5.65
C PHE A 212 8.34 -4.78 6.98
N MET A 213 7.45 -5.77 6.98
CA MET A 213 7.17 -6.66 8.11
C MET A 213 8.13 -7.83 8.03
N LEU A 214 9.14 -7.85 8.92
CA LEU A 214 10.24 -8.80 8.81
C LEU A 214 9.90 -10.14 9.43
N PHE A 215 10.07 -11.21 8.66
CA PHE A 215 9.90 -12.59 9.06
C PHE A 215 11.13 -13.40 8.66
N LYS A 216 11.46 -14.45 9.45
CA LYS A 216 12.43 -15.46 9.02
C LYS A 216 11.88 -16.26 7.84
N ASP A 217 10.66 -16.76 8.00
CA ASP A 217 9.91 -17.51 6.99
C ASP A 217 8.53 -16.87 6.83
N ALA A 218 8.08 -16.67 5.59
CA ALA A 218 6.77 -16.11 5.32
C ALA A 218 5.66 -17.02 5.89
N PRO A 219 4.66 -16.45 6.59
CA PRO A 219 3.51 -17.24 7.05
C PRO A 219 2.76 -17.87 5.88
N PRO A 220 1.97 -18.94 6.12
CA PRO A 220 1.04 -19.45 5.12
C PRO A 220 0.13 -18.33 4.56
N ALA A 221 -0.21 -18.40 3.27
CA ALA A 221 -0.97 -17.35 2.58
C ALA A 221 -2.23 -16.88 3.34
N THR A 222 -2.99 -17.80 3.90
CA THR A 222 -4.21 -17.52 4.69
C THR A 222 -3.97 -16.75 6.00
N LYS A 223 -2.72 -16.60 6.42
CA LYS A 223 -2.34 -15.91 7.69
C LYS A 223 -1.56 -14.62 7.44
N ARG A 224 -1.35 -14.23 6.18
CA ARG A 224 -0.57 -13.04 5.83
C ARG A 224 -1.32 -11.72 6.01
N GLY A 225 -2.64 -11.73 6.00
CA GLY A 225 -3.47 -10.53 6.07
C GLY A 225 -3.23 -9.65 7.32
N THR A 226 -2.69 -10.21 8.41
CA THR A 226 -2.30 -9.42 9.58
C THR A 226 -0.98 -8.65 9.41
N ALA A 227 -0.12 -9.12 8.51
CA ALA A 227 1.17 -8.51 8.20
C ALA A 227 1.09 -7.67 6.91
N HIS A 228 0.42 -8.18 5.87
CA HIS A 228 0.01 -7.39 4.74
C HIS A 228 -1.14 -6.46 5.17
N HIS A 229 -0.90 -5.15 5.27
CA HIS A 229 -1.85 -4.22 5.87
C HIS A 229 -1.81 -2.82 5.28
N ILE A 230 -2.81 -2.03 5.61
CA ILE A 230 -2.82 -0.58 5.35
C ILE A 230 -2.85 0.18 6.68
N ALA A 231 -2.19 1.33 6.71
CA ALA A 231 -2.31 2.26 7.82
C ALA A 231 -3.02 3.53 7.38
N LEU A 232 -4.10 3.80 8.06
CA LEU A 232 -5.00 4.93 7.85
C LEU A 232 -4.67 6.02 8.87
N GLU A 233 -4.24 7.17 8.39
CA GLU A 233 -3.96 8.31 9.24
C GLU A 233 -5.23 8.86 9.87
N VAL A 234 -5.22 9.04 11.19
CA VAL A 234 -6.28 9.71 11.94
C VAL A 234 -5.70 10.80 12.83
N PRO A 235 -6.38 11.93 13.01
CA PRO A 235 -5.89 13.01 13.87
C PRO A 235 -5.78 12.61 15.35
N ASN A 236 -6.65 11.70 15.80
CA ASN A 236 -6.70 11.17 17.16
C ASN A 236 -7.30 9.77 17.15
N VAL A 237 -6.52 8.78 17.57
CA VAL A 237 -6.91 7.37 17.54
C VAL A 237 -8.05 7.08 18.52
N ASP A 238 -8.03 7.64 19.73
CA ASP A 238 -9.06 7.38 20.73
C ASP A 238 -10.43 7.90 20.26
N SER A 239 -10.45 9.07 19.62
CA SER A 239 -11.68 9.63 19.03
C SER A 239 -12.17 8.80 17.84
N ALA A 240 -11.26 8.32 17.00
CA ALA A 240 -11.59 7.46 15.86
C ALA A 240 -12.17 6.13 16.35
N VAL A 241 -11.57 5.50 17.35
CA VAL A 241 -12.07 4.26 17.98
C VAL A 241 -13.44 4.50 18.60
N ALA A 242 -13.64 5.62 19.32
CA ALA A 242 -14.96 5.96 19.90
C ALA A 242 -16.02 6.14 18.81
N LYS A 243 -15.68 6.82 17.70
CA LYS A 243 -16.57 6.96 16.53
C LYS A 243 -16.97 5.61 15.95
N LEU A 244 -16.03 4.68 15.78
CA LEU A 244 -16.32 3.33 15.27
C LEU A 244 -17.18 2.54 16.25
N LYS A 245 -16.86 2.57 17.56
CA LYS A 245 -17.63 1.86 18.60
C LYS A 245 -19.09 2.37 18.73
N ALA A 246 -19.34 3.61 18.36
CA ALA A 246 -20.70 4.18 18.35
C ALA A 246 -21.56 3.68 17.17
N LYS A 247 -20.97 3.13 16.12
CA LYS A 247 -21.71 2.65 14.95
C LYS A 247 -22.49 1.37 15.24
N PRO A 248 -23.69 1.20 14.68
CA PRO A 248 -24.43 -0.07 14.77
C PRO A 248 -23.62 -1.26 14.28
N TYR A 249 -22.86 -1.08 13.19
CA TYR A 249 -22.00 -2.12 12.63
C TYR A 249 -21.01 -2.70 13.67
N TYR A 250 -20.41 -1.86 14.52
CA TYR A 250 -19.52 -2.34 15.58
C TYR A 250 -20.25 -3.29 16.53
N ARG A 251 -21.41 -2.89 17.04
CA ARG A 251 -22.19 -3.66 18.01
C ARG A 251 -22.76 -4.95 17.40
N ASP A 252 -23.28 -4.86 16.19
CA ASP A 252 -24.11 -5.91 15.59
C ASP A 252 -23.29 -6.90 14.75
N VAL A 253 -22.18 -6.45 14.11
CA VAL A 253 -21.39 -7.22 13.17
C VAL A 253 -19.93 -7.38 13.60
N TYR A 254 -19.21 -6.28 13.85
CA TYR A 254 -17.75 -6.32 14.09
C TYR A 254 -17.40 -7.08 15.36
N LYS A 255 -17.97 -6.70 16.49
CA LYS A 255 -17.91 -7.39 17.80
C LYS A 255 -16.51 -7.71 18.36
N ARG A 256 -15.46 -7.20 17.76
CA ARG A 256 -14.09 -7.35 18.24
C ARG A 256 -13.68 -6.12 19.03
N GLU A 257 -12.91 -6.33 20.11
CA GLU A 257 -12.34 -5.18 20.83
C GLU A 257 -11.34 -4.43 19.93
N ILE A 258 -11.40 -3.11 19.99
CA ILE A 258 -10.44 -2.23 19.34
C ILE A 258 -9.61 -1.61 20.46
N ASP A 259 -8.38 -2.06 20.58
CA ASP A 259 -7.45 -1.63 21.61
C ASP A 259 -6.52 -0.54 21.04
N ALA A 260 -6.62 0.66 21.62
CA ALA A 260 -5.75 1.77 21.27
C ALA A 260 -4.52 1.76 22.19
N HIS A 261 -3.34 1.69 21.59
CA HIS A 261 -2.06 1.59 22.29
C HIS A 261 -0.98 2.47 21.67
N ILE A 262 0.16 2.61 22.33
CA ILE A 262 1.34 3.27 21.78
C ILE A 262 2.25 2.19 21.20
N GLY A 263 2.55 2.30 19.91
CA GLY A 263 3.44 1.39 19.21
C GLY A 263 4.92 1.61 19.55
N VAL A 264 5.77 0.70 19.08
CA VAL A 264 7.24 0.82 19.21
C VAL A 264 7.75 2.09 18.54
N ASN A 265 7.08 2.54 17.48
CA ASN A 265 7.32 3.82 16.80
C ASN A 265 6.89 5.05 17.62
N ARG A 266 6.41 4.86 18.86
CA ARG A 266 5.89 5.90 19.77
C ARG A 266 4.66 6.65 19.26
N LYS A 267 3.99 6.16 18.26
CA LYS A 267 2.71 6.70 17.78
C LYS A 267 1.53 6.02 18.45
N ARG A 268 0.45 6.77 18.67
CA ARG A 268 -0.83 6.21 19.07
C ARG A 268 -1.45 5.49 17.89
N GLN A 269 -1.88 4.25 18.09
CA GLN A 269 -2.40 3.39 17.04
C GLN A 269 -3.43 2.40 17.56
N ALA A 270 -4.25 1.85 16.66
CA ALA A 270 -5.20 0.77 16.94
C ALA A 270 -5.34 -0.13 15.71
N ASN A 271 -5.47 -1.43 15.91
CA ASN A 271 -5.65 -2.40 14.83
C ASN A 271 -7.13 -2.75 14.66
N LEU A 272 -7.57 -2.72 13.41
CA LEU A 272 -8.84 -3.24 12.95
C LEU A 272 -8.57 -4.44 12.04
N PHE A 273 -9.59 -5.23 11.80
CA PHE A 273 -9.48 -6.37 10.88
C PHE A 273 -10.77 -6.49 10.08
N ASP A 274 -10.66 -6.61 8.79
CA ASP A 274 -11.79 -6.92 7.95
C ASP A 274 -12.34 -8.33 8.24
N PRO A 275 -13.47 -8.75 7.65
CA PRO A 275 -14.03 -10.08 7.86
C PRO A 275 -13.09 -11.24 7.52
N ASP A 276 -12.15 -11.02 6.62
CA ASP A 276 -11.20 -12.04 6.13
C ASP A 276 -9.83 -11.96 6.80
N GLY A 277 -9.66 -11.04 7.78
CA GLY A 277 -8.47 -10.90 8.60
C GLY A 277 -7.40 -9.98 8.02
N THR A 278 -7.70 -9.20 6.97
CA THR A 278 -6.84 -8.10 6.55
C THR A 278 -6.81 -7.03 7.64
N ARG A 279 -5.63 -6.54 7.98
CA ARG A 279 -5.44 -5.52 9.01
C ARG A 279 -5.51 -4.12 8.42
N GLU A 280 -6.31 -3.28 9.04
CA GLU A 280 -6.29 -1.83 8.90
C GLU A 280 -5.80 -1.22 10.21
N GLU A 281 -4.69 -0.52 10.16
CA GLU A 281 -4.15 0.20 11.29
C GLU A 281 -4.64 1.64 11.29
N LEU A 282 -5.25 2.09 12.39
CA LEU A 282 -5.45 3.52 12.63
C LEU A 282 -4.23 4.07 13.33
N MET A 283 -3.61 5.12 12.78
CA MET A 283 -2.38 5.67 13.34
C MET A 283 -2.39 7.20 13.34
N GLU A 284 -1.92 7.79 14.43
CA GLU A 284 -1.62 9.23 14.47
C GLU A 284 -0.33 9.54 13.73
N PRO A 285 -0.25 10.68 12.99
CA PRO A 285 0.94 10.99 12.19
C PRO A 285 2.16 11.32 13.06
N ARG A 286 1.96 11.78 14.30
CA ARG A 286 3.02 12.21 15.22
C ARG A 286 3.18 11.23 16.37
N THR A 287 4.38 11.18 16.92
CA THR A 287 4.66 10.49 18.18
C THR A 287 3.98 11.21 19.35
N VAL A 288 3.61 10.45 20.39
CA VAL A 288 2.86 10.99 21.55
C VAL A 288 3.60 12.07 22.33
N ASP A 289 4.91 12.14 22.20
CA ASP A 289 5.79 13.09 22.91
C ASP A 289 6.59 14.01 21.97
N GLY A 290 6.34 13.93 20.65
CA GLY A 290 7.06 14.72 19.65
C GLY A 290 8.49 14.26 19.38
N VAL A 291 8.95 13.16 19.98
CA VAL A 291 10.31 12.61 19.81
C VAL A 291 10.30 11.41 18.89
N THR A 292 10.98 11.51 17.75
CA THR A 292 11.16 10.36 16.86
C THR A 292 12.03 9.31 17.56
N PRO A 293 11.57 8.06 17.68
CA PRO A 293 12.37 6.99 18.27
C PRO A 293 13.61 6.71 17.41
N PRO A 294 14.77 6.42 18.02
CA PRO A 294 15.95 6.03 17.26
C PRO A 294 15.68 4.74 16.49
N SER A 295 16.29 4.61 15.32
CA SER A 295 16.28 3.35 14.58
C SER A 295 17.00 2.27 15.37
N SER A 296 16.41 1.06 15.37
CA SER A 296 17.01 -0.12 15.99
C SER A 296 18.25 -0.56 15.22
N THR A 297 19.27 -1.02 15.97
CA THR A 297 20.49 -1.65 15.41
C THR A 297 20.43 -3.17 15.46
N ALA A 298 19.29 -3.76 15.84
CA ALA A 298 19.10 -5.20 15.84
C ALA A 298 19.24 -5.78 14.43
N LEU A 299 19.59 -7.07 14.36
CA LEU A 299 19.75 -7.77 13.08
C LEU A 299 18.37 -8.20 12.52
N ALA A 300 18.30 -8.34 11.20
CA ALA A 300 17.13 -8.95 10.57
C ALA A 300 16.95 -10.43 11.04
N PRO A 301 15.73 -10.98 11.00
CA PRO A 301 15.49 -12.40 11.25
C PRO A 301 16.35 -13.28 10.33
N GLN A 302 16.97 -14.33 10.90
CA GLN A 302 17.81 -15.30 10.18
C GLN A 302 17.19 -16.69 10.19
#